data_12c1a050f9d2992aa1dffc39515f3f3a
#
_entry.id   12c1a050f9d2992aa1dffc39515f3f3a
#
_cell.length_a   1.000
_cell.length_b   1.000
_cell.length_c   1.000
_cell.angle_alpha   90.00
_cell.angle_beta   90.00
_cell.angle_gamma   90.00
#
_symmetry.space_group_name_H-M   'P 1'
#
loop_
_entity.id
_entity.type
_entity.pdbx_description
1 polymer ?
#
loop_
_entity_poly.entity_id
_entity_poly.type
_entity_poly.pdbx_seq_one_letter_code
_entity_poly.pdbx_strand_id
1 'polypeptide(L)'
;MSACTSRGCSKRSRRRLQIAFIAMALGEDPHLDDVLDAIKDGARAAGVKAHRLDEEHSNSPIMARVMNAIAACDLVIVDLTLERTNVYYEAGFAAGIGKTPVFIAASDVRIPFDLKDHPVIHYKNLRSLRQLLAERLRGLRQ
;
A
#
# COMPACT_ATOMS: atom_id res chain seq x y z
N MET A 1 42.62 -31.41 23.15
CA MET A 1 41.29 -31.58 22.50
C MET A 1 40.50 -30.30 22.68
N SER A 2 40.49 -29.43 21.69
CA SER A 2 39.77 -28.17 21.74
C SER A 2 38.37 -28.41 21.18
N ALA A 3 37.34 -28.28 22.02
CA ALA A 3 35.96 -28.24 21.57
C ALA A 3 35.69 -26.89 20.89
N CYS A 4 35.56 -26.89 19.58
CA CYS A 4 35.13 -25.73 18.83
C CYS A 4 33.63 -25.52 19.05
N THR A 5 33.26 -24.65 19.98
CA THR A 5 31.88 -24.18 20.12
C THR A 5 31.63 -23.14 19.02
N SER A 6 31.08 -23.57 17.90
CA SER A 6 30.54 -22.68 16.89
C SER A 6 29.33 -21.95 17.48
N ARG A 7 29.58 -20.77 18.03
CA ARG A 7 28.48 -19.84 18.33
C ARG A 7 27.85 -19.46 16.99
N GLY A 8 26.65 -19.99 16.76
CA GLY A 8 25.83 -19.62 15.62
C GLY A 8 25.61 -18.10 15.63
N CYS A 9 26.30 -17.43 14.75
CA CYS A 9 26.02 -16.03 14.43
C CYS A 9 24.64 -16.03 13.74
N SER A 10 23.60 -15.79 14.54
CA SER A 10 22.29 -15.49 14.01
C SER A 10 22.41 -14.21 13.18
N LYS A 11 22.62 -14.36 11.89
CA LYS A 11 22.44 -13.28 10.93
C LYS A 11 20.96 -12.93 11.03
N ARG A 12 20.60 -11.96 11.87
CA ARG A 12 19.33 -11.23 11.72
C ARG A 12 19.37 -10.67 10.32
N SER A 13 18.74 -11.37 9.39
CA SER A 13 18.43 -10.85 8.08
C SER A 13 17.79 -9.49 8.30
N ARG A 14 18.46 -8.41 7.93
CA ARG A 14 17.86 -7.08 7.92
C ARG A 14 16.74 -7.19 6.93
N ARG A 15 15.48 -7.30 7.43
CA ARG A 15 14.31 -7.33 6.55
C ARG A 15 14.37 -6.07 5.72
N ARG A 16 14.46 -6.24 4.41
CA ARG A 16 14.44 -5.14 3.44
C ARG A 16 13.18 -4.30 3.69
N LEU A 17 13.32 -2.98 3.70
CA LEU A 17 12.20 -2.06 3.73
C LEU A 17 11.34 -2.28 2.50
N GLN A 18 10.07 -2.60 2.69
CA GLN A 18 9.12 -2.73 1.59
C GLN A 18 8.62 -1.35 1.16
N ILE A 19 8.37 -1.20 -0.14
CA ILE A 19 7.86 0.02 -0.74
C ILE A 19 6.47 -0.27 -1.29
N ALA A 20 5.51 0.57 -0.92
CA ALA A 20 4.14 0.52 -1.40
C ALA A 20 3.81 1.74 -2.26
N PHE A 21 3.14 1.50 -3.38
CA PHE A 21 2.50 2.54 -4.18
C PHE A 21 1.09 2.78 -3.66
N ILE A 22 0.69 4.04 -3.52
CA ILE A 22 -0.66 4.42 -3.09
C ILE A 22 -1.47 4.87 -4.31
N ALA A 23 -2.49 4.09 -4.65
CA ALA A 23 -3.50 4.44 -5.65
C ALA A 23 -4.72 5.01 -4.93
N MET A 24 -4.95 6.32 -5.06
CA MET A 24 -6.07 7.02 -4.45
C MET A 24 -6.48 8.22 -5.28
N ALA A 25 -7.68 8.73 -5.03
CA ALA A 25 -8.15 9.94 -5.68
C ALA A 25 -7.22 11.13 -5.40
N LEU A 26 -7.00 11.94 -6.42
CA LEU A 26 -6.31 13.22 -6.34
C LEU A 26 -7.35 14.34 -6.32
N GLY A 27 -7.06 15.43 -5.64
CA GLY A 27 -7.95 16.58 -5.58
C GLY A 27 -7.51 17.58 -4.52
N GLU A 28 -8.21 18.70 -4.46
CA GLU A 28 -7.92 19.80 -3.54
C GLU A 28 -8.60 19.64 -2.17
N ASP A 29 -9.40 18.59 -1.98
CA ASP A 29 -10.05 18.32 -0.70
C ASP A 29 -9.02 18.01 0.38
N PRO A 30 -8.90 18.82 1.45
CA PRO A 30 -7.96 18.58 2.55
C PRO A 30 -8.13 17.20 3.21
N HIS A 31 -9.33 16.63 3.17
CA HIS A 31 -9.58 15.29 3.69
C HIS A 31 -8.76 14.21 2.97
N LEU A 32 -8.48 14.39 1.68
CA LEU A 32 -7.62 13.46 0.92
C LEU A 32 -6.19 13.46 1.45
N ASP A 33 -5.68 14.60 1.87
CA ASP A 33 -4.35 14.70 2.49
C ASP A 33 -4.31 14.00 3.84
N ASP A 34 -5.36 14.13 4.64
CA ASP A 34 -5.49 13.42 5.92
C ASP A 34 -5.54 11.90 5.74
N VAL A 35 -6.26 11.43 4.72
CA VAL A 35 -6.30 10.00 4.36
C VAL A 35 -4.93 9.51 3.89
N LEU A 36 -4.24 10.29 3.06
CA LEU A 36 -2.89 9.97 2.61
C LEU A 36 -1.92 9.83 3.78
N ASP A 37 -1.95 10.76 4.72
CA ASP A 37 -1.11 10.72 5.92
C ASP A 37 -1.43 9.50 6.79
N ALA A 38 -2.71 9.16 6.93
CA ALA A 38 -3.13 7.97 7.68
C ALA A 38 -2.63 6.67 7.01
N ILE A 39 -2.68 6.59 5.68
CA ILE A 39 -2.12 5.46 4.93
C ILE A 39 -0.61 5.34 5.15
N LYS A 40 0.10 6.44 5.03
CA LYS A 40 1.56 6.47 5.26
C LYS A 40 1.93 6.06 6.68
N ASP A 41 1.20 6.56 7.68
CA ASP A 41 1.43 6.23 9.09
C ASP A 41 1.16 4.75 9.37
N GLY A 42 0.06 4.21 8.89
CA GLY A 42 -0.27 2.79 9.03
C GLY A 42 0.76 1.88 8.36
N ALA A 43 1.21 2.25 7.16
CA ALA A 43 2.26 1.52 6.45
C ALA A 43 3.59 1.57 7.21
N ARG A 44 3.98 2.74 7.68
CA ARG A 44 5.23 2.92 8.46
C ARG A 44 5.23 2.07 9.72
N ALA A 45 4.11 1.98 10.43
CA ALA A 45 3.97 1.13 11.61
C ALA A 45 4.21 -0.35 11.31
N ALA A 46 3.97 -0.79 10.08
CA ALA A 46 4.25 -2.14 9.60
C ALA A 46 5.62 -2.30 8.92
N GLY A 47 6.46 -1.26 8.93
CA GLY A 47 7.77 -1.26 8.27
C GLY A 47 7.68 -1.16 6.74
N VAL A 48 6.67 -0.49 6.23
CA VAL A 48 6.44 -0.23 4.80
C VAL A 48 6.52 1.26 4.54
N LYS A 49 7.28 1.66 3.52
CA LYS A 49 7.30 3.04 3.03
C LYS A 49 6.28 3.19 1.91
N ALA A 50 5.21 3.92 2.16
CA ALA A 50 4.18 4.18 1.16
C ALA A 50 4.31 5.58 0.56
N HIS A 51 4.09 5.70 -0.74
CA HIS A 51 4.13 6.97 -1.45
C HIS A 51 3.08 7.06 -2.55
N ARG A 52 2.70 8.27 -2.88
CA ARG A 52 1.82 8.63 -4.00
C ARG A 52 2.63 9.38 -5.06
N LEU A 53 2.34 9.12 -6.33
CA LEU A 53 3.18 9.60 -7.42
C LEU A 53 3.23 11.13 -7.59
N ASP A 54 2.16 11.82 -7.27
CA ASP A 54 2.06 13.28 -7.38
C ASP A 54 2.99 14.04 -6.42
N GLU A 55 3.63 13.35 -5.49
CA GLU A 55 4.66 13.90 -4.61
C GLU A 55 6.01 14.05 -5.31
N GLU A 56 6.15 13.52 -6.51
CA GLU A 56 7.37 13.57 -7.31
C GLU A 56 7.20 14.52 -8.50
N HIS A 57 8.06 15.51 -8.62
CA HIS A 57 8.10 16.39 -9.78
C HIS A 57 8.88 15.76 -10.94
N SER A 58 8.25 15.57 -12.09
CA SER A 58 8.89 15.02 -13.29
C SER A 58 8.21 15.51 -14.57
N ASN A 59 8.99 15.64 -15.63
CA ASN A 59 8.49 16.00 -16.97
C ASN A 59 8.05 14.81 -17.82
N SER A 60 8.15 13.57 -17.30
CA SER A 60 7.73 12.35 -18.01
C SER A 60 6.21 12.24 -18.08
N PRO A 61 5.65 11.55 -19.11
CA PRO A 61 4.23 11.27 -19.20
C PRO A 61 3.73 10.55 -17.95
N ILE A 62 2.62 11.03 -17.38
CA ILE A 62 2.13 10.57 -16.07
C ILE A 62 1.80 9.08 -16.05
N MET A 63 1.22 8.53 -17.11
CA MET A 63 0.84 7.11 -17.15
C MET A 63 2.06 6.18 -17.16
N ALA A 64 3.12 6.53 -17.89
CA ALA A 64 4.37 5.77 -17.87
C ALA A 64 5.00 5.79 -16.48
N ARG A 65 4.95 6.92 -15.79
CA ARG A 65 5.45 7.07 -14.43
C ARG A 65 4.66 6.22 -13.43
N VAL A 66 3.34 6.22 -13.52
CA VAL A 66 2.45 5.40 -12.68
C VAL A 66 2.77 3.92 -12.86
N MET A 67 2.81 3.44 -14.10
CA MET A 67 3.11 2.04 -14.39
C MET A 67 4.49 1.61 -13.91
N ASN A 68 5.51 2.45 -14.12
CA ASN A 68 6.87 2.18 -13.64
C ASN A 68 6.93 2.16 -12.10
N ALA A 69 6.24 3.08 -11.43
CA ALA A 69 6.18 3.13 -9.97
C ALA A 69 5.50 1.88 -9.40
N ILE A 70 4.39 1.45 -9.97
CA ILE A 70 3.70 0.21 -9.57
C ILE A 70 4.59 -1.01 -9.81
N ALA A 71 5.27 -1.09 -10.95
CA ALA A 71 6.16 -2.21 -11.27
C ALA A 71 7.37 -2.27 -10.31
N ALA A 72 7.88 -1.13 -9.87
CA ALA A 72 9.04 -1.03 -8.99
C ALA A 72 8.72 -1.27 -7.51
N CYS A 73 7.47 -1.12 -7.08
CA CYS A 73 7.08 -1.30 -5.67
C CYS A 73 6.85 -2.77 -5.31
N ASP A 74 6.83 -3.06 -4.03
CA ASP A 74 6.59 -4.42 -3.51
C ASP A 74 5.09 -4.73 -3.41
N LEU A 75 4.27 -3.73 -3.12
CA LEU A 75 2.81 -3.86 -3.02
C LEU A 75 2.11 -2.54 -3.37
N VAL A 76 0.80 -2.61 -3.57
CA VAL A 76 -0.04 -1.46 -3.91
C VAL A 76 -1.17 -1.33 -2.89
N ILE A 77 -1.34 -0.15 -2.32
CA ILE A 77 -2.48 0.18 -1.45
C ILE A 77 -3.48 0.98 -2.27
N VAL A 78 -4.70 0.51 -2.34
CA VAL A 78 -5.75 1.05 -3.22
C VAL A 78 -6.90 1.57 -2.40
N ASP A 79 -7.16 2.87 -2.44
CA ASP A 79 -8.34 3.48 -1.80
C ASP A 79 -9.52 3.57 -2.78
N LEU A 80 -10.56 2.79 -2.52
CA LEU A 80 -11.76 2.71 -3.34
C LEU A 80 -12.84 3.74 -2.95
N THR A 81 -12.60 4.57 -1.96
CA THR A 81 -13.63 5.40 -1.33
C THR A 81 -14.37 6.32 -2.30
N LEU A 82 -13.68 6.95 -3.24
CA LEU A 82 -14.28 7.88 -4.21
C LEU A 82 -14.57 7.26 -5.58
N GLU A 83 -14.39 5.97 -5.73
CA GLU A 83 -14.73 5.21 -6.95
C GLU A 83 -14.17 5.83 -8.24
N ARG A 84 -12.95 6.37 -8.20
CA ARG A 84 -12.29 6.97 -9.36
C ARG A 84 -11.82 5.90 -10.36
N THR A 85 -12.12 6.11 -11.61
CA THR A 85 -11.79 5.19 -12.71
C THR A 85 -10.28 4.89 -12.80
N ASN A 86 -9.43 5.91 -12.65
CA ASN A 86 -7.98 5.74 -12.68
C ASN A 86 -7.46 4.84 -11.54
N VAL A 87 -8.08 4.89 -10.38
CA VAL A 87 -7.70 4.04 -9.24
C VAL A 87 -7.97 2.56 -9.56
N TYR A 88 -9.11 2.25 -10.16
CA TYR A 88 -9.40 0.88 -10.62
C TYR A 88 -8.45 0.41 -11.71
N TYR A 89 -8.09 1.28 -12.64
CA TYR A 89 -7.13 0.97 -13.70
C TYR A 89 -5.75 0.63 -13.11
N GLU A 90 -5.26 1.41 -12.17
CA GLU A 90 -4.00 1.18 -11.47
C GLU A 90 -4.01 -0.13 -10.68
N ALA A 91 -5.11 -0.42 -9.97
CA ALA A 91 -5.28 -1.66 -9.23
C ALA A 91 -5.29 -2.89 -10.16
N GLY A 92 -5.98 -2.79 -11.30
CA GLY A 92 -6.01 -3.85 -12.31
C GLY A 92 -4.65 -4.10 -12.93
N PHE A 93 -3.90 -3.05 -13.25
CA PHE A 93 -2.53 -3.17 -13.75
C PHE A 93 -1.62 -3.86 -12.72
N ALA A 94 -1.68 -3.45 -11.45
CA ALA A 94 -0.91 -4.06 -10.37
C ALA A 94 -1.20 -5.56 -10.26
N ALA A 95 -2.47 -5.95 -10.24
CA ALA A 95 -2.87 -7.36 -10.19
C ALA A 95 -2.38 -8.13 -11.42
N GLY A 96 -2.46 -7.52 -12.61
CA GLY A 96 -2.03 -8.12 -13.87
C GLY A 96 -0.53 -8.43 -13.95
N ILE A 97 0.30 -7.67 -13.26
CA ILE A 97 1.76 -7.92 -13.17
C ILE A 97 2.18 -8.70 -11.92
N GLY A 98 1.21 -9.27 -11.19
CA GLY A 98 1.47 -10.13 -10.03
C GLY A 98 1.71 -9.41 -8.72
N LYS A 99 1.43 -8.10 -8.63
CA LYS A 99 1.41 -7.38 -7.35
C LYS A 99 0.10 -7.67 -6.63
N THR A 100 0.14 -7.76 -5.31
CA THR A 100 -1.08 -7.96 -4.51
C THR A 100 -1.63 -6.63 -4.07
N PRO A 101 -2.78 -6.16 -4.61
CA PRO A 101 -3.41 -4.94 -4.12
C PRO A 101 -3.97 -5.14 -2.71
N VAL A 102 -3.77 -4.14 -1.86
CA VAL A 102 -4.40 -4.04 -0.54
C VAL A 102 -5.50 -3.00 -0.65
N PHE A 103 -6.76 -3.43 -0.64
CA PHE A 103 -7.90 -2.56 -0.81
C PHE A 103 -8.34 -1.97 0.52
N ILE A 104 -8.56 -0.66 0.53
CA ILE A 104 -9.17 0.08 1.63
C ILE A 104 -10.38 0.86 1.12
N ALA A 105 -11.37 1.06 1.97
CA ALA A 105 -12.54 1.88 1.66
C ALA A 105 -13.18 2.41 2.93
N ALA A 106 -13.77 3.61 2.89
CA ALA A 106 -14.61 4.09 3.96
C ALA A 106 -15.78 3.13 4.18
N SER A 107 -16.24 2.98 5.43
CA SER A 107 -17.21 1.94 5.81
C SER A 107 -18.58 2.01 5.12
N ASP A 108 -18.92 3.19 4.60
CA ASP A 108 -20.19 3.45 3.87
C ASP A 108 -20.09 3.24 2.35
N VAL A 109 -18.90 2.93 1.84
CA VAL A 109 -18.66 2.76 0.41
C VAL A 109 -19.09 1.39 -0.07
N ARG A 110 -19.87 1.37 -1.15
CA ARG A 110 -20.28 0.14 -1.81
C ARG A 110 -19.15 -0.40 -2.71
N ILE A 111 -18.76 -1.64 -2.48
CA ILE A 111 -17.72 -2.28 -3.29
C ILE A 111 -18.30 -2.81 -4.60
N PRO A 112 -17.68 -2.53 -5.77
CA PRO A 112 -18.09 -3.06 -7.05
C PRO A 112 -18.10 -4.60 -7.06
N PHE A 113 -19.00 -5.17 -7.88
CA PHE A 113 -19.19 -6.62 -7.99
C PHE A 113 -17.87 -7.37 -8.27
N ASP A 114 -17.05 -6.86 -9.17
CA ASP A 114 -15.80 -7.49 -9.59
C ASP A 114 -14.74 -7.56 -8.48
N LEU A 115 -14.91 -6.80 -7.41
CA LEU A 115 -14.00 -6.74 -6.26
C LEU A 115 -14.58 -7.39 -5.00
N LYS A 116 -15.79 -7.92 -5.04
CA LYS A 116 -16.46 -8.48 -3.84
C LYS A 116 -15.71 -9.66 -3.21
N ASP A 117 -14.96 -10.42 -4.03
CA ASP A 117 -14.20 -11.57 -3.55
C ASP A 117 -12.83 -11.18 -2.99
N HIS A 118 -12.43 -9.91 -3.11
CA HIS A 118 -11.20 -9.40 -2.54
C HIS A 118 -11.41 -8.95 -1.09
N PRO A 119 -10.46 -9.23 -0.18
CA PRO A 119 -10.50 -8.65 1.16
C PRO A 119 -10.36 -7.14 1.09
N VAL A 120 -11.32 -6.41 1.65
CA VAL A 120 -11.29 -4.95 1.71
C VAL A 120 -11.27 -4.51 3.17
N ILE A 121 -10.36 -3.61 3.51
CA ILE A 121 -10.32 -2.97 4.82
C ILE A 121 -11.32 -1.82 4.83
N HIS A 122 -12.41 -1.98 5.57
CA HIS A 122 -13.40 -0.91 5.77
C HIS A 122 -13.03 -0.10 7.01
N TYR A 123 -12.76 1.19 6.83
CA TYR A 123 -12.40 2.07 7.95
C TYR A 123 -13.52 3.06 8.27
N LYS A 124 -13.75 3.29 9.56
CA LYS A 124 -14.76 4.23 10.07
C LYS A 124 -14.21 5.65 10.23
N ASN A 125 -12.92 5.76 10.50
CA ASN A 125 -12.19 6.99 10.70
C ASN A 125 -10.69 6.77 10.45
N LEU A 126 -9.90 7.84 10.50
CA LEU A 126 -8.47 7.77 10.21
C LEU A 126 -7.70 6.93 11.22
N ARG A 127 -8.12 6.91 12.47
CA ARG A 127 -7.51 6.06 13.50
C ARG A 127 -7.68 4.58 13.18
N SER A 128 -8.89 4.17 12.81
CA SER A 128 -9.16 2.78 12.41
C SER A 128 -8.43 2.42 11.11
N LEU A 129 -8.30 3.35 10.18
CA LEU A 129 -7.51 3.16 8.96
C LEU A 129 -6.05 2.83 9.29
N ARG A 130 -5.40 3.64 10.11
CA ARG A 130 -3.99 3.40 10.53
C ARG A 130 -3.82 2.03 11.15
N GLN A 131 -4.69 1.68 12.08
CA GLN A 131 -4.62 0.42 12.83
C GLN A 131 -4.84 -0.80 11.92
N LEU A 132 -5.95 -0.81 11.18
CA LEU A 132 -6.32 -1.95 10.32
C LEU A 132 -5.33 -2.17 9.18
N LEU A 133 -4.82 -1.08 8.60
CA LEU A 133 -3.81 -1.16 7.56
C LEU A 133 -2.49 -1.73 8.09
N ALA A 134 -2.03 -1.24 9.25
CA ALA A 134 -0.83 -1.77 9.88
C ALA A 134 -0.94 -3.28 10.17
N GLU A 135 -2.06 -3.72 10.71
CA GLU A 135 -2.32 -5.14 10.97
C GLU A 135 -2.29 -5.98 9.70
N ARG A 136 -2.95 -5.51 8.63
CA ARG A 136 -2.97 -6.22 7.34
C ARG A 136 -1.57 -6.33 6.74
N LEU A 137 -0.80 -5.25 6.73
CA LEU A 137 0.54 -5.25 6.15
C LEU A 137 1.52 -6.09 6.96
N ARG A 138 1.40 -6.13 8.28
CA ARG A 138 2.18 -7.07 9.12
C ARG A 138 1.88 -8.52 8.77
N GLY A 139 0.61 -8.85 8.56
CA GLY A 139 0.19 -10.19 8.15
C GLY A 139 0.77 -10.63 6.81
N LEU A 140 0.89 -9.71 5.85
CA LEU A 140 1.46 -9.99 4.53
C LEU A 140 3.00 -10.18 4.54
N ARG A 141 3.67 -9.74 5.60
CA ARG A 141 5.14 -9.85 5.72
C ARG A 141 5.63 -11.11 6.44
N GLN A 142 4.72 -11.91 6.91
CA GLN A 142 5.04 -13.17 7.62
C GLN A 142 5.37 -14.32 6.66
#